data_5dee71852dc19576a62a70a94e3a98b1
#
_entry.id   5dee71852dc19576a62a70a94e3a98b1
#
_cell.length_a   1.000
_cell.length_b   1.000
_cell.length_c   1.000
_cell.angle_alpha   90.00
_cell.angle_beta   90.00
_cell.angle_gamma   90.00
#
_symmetry.space_group_name_H-M   'P 1'
#
loop_
_entity.id
_entity.type
_entity.pdbx_description
1 polymer ?
#
loop_
_entity_poly.entity_id
_entity_poly.type
_entity_poly.pdbx_seq_one_letter_code
_entity_poly.pdbx_strand_id
1 'polypeptide(L)'
;MKKLKGNLYAPNETLQNYNDGSFEQLPAGVYCCKICQVKDEPDKEYLYVEYDIAEGPFKGYFENLSDRAGFWGGRLYLSYKDKAESIFKRALKAINVTNGSYVFNPFGDGKNADEKTLIGKTFWIVLHEEEYEKNDGSTGTRITASATAFLNESQAKEGKFNKRLLEKTTARKQASAPSVADTPDFMDSVDNPFS
;
A
#
# COMPACT_ATOMS: atom_id res chain seq x y z
N MET A 1 -18.84 -32.53 2.77
CA MET A 1 -19.24 -31.11 2.59
C MET A 1 -18.46 -30.27 3.61
N LYS A 2 -17.84 -29.18 3.17
CA LYS A 2 -17.17 -28.20 4.05
C LYS A 2 -18.23 -27.49 4.89
N LYS A 3 -18.07 -27.42 6.22
CA LYS A 3 -19.00 -26.65 7.08
C LYS A 3 -18.90 -25.18 6.70
N LEU A 4 -20.02 -24.61 6.23
CA LEU A 4 -20.13 -23.19 5.98
C LEU A 4 -20.28 -22.46 7.33
N LYS A 5 -19.60 -21.33 7.47
CA LYS A 5 -19.80 -20.43 8.61
C LYS A 5 -20.92 -19.46 8.27
N GLY A 6 -21.91 -19.31 9.14
CA GLY A 6 -23.04 -18.40 8.98
C GLY A 6 -24.35 -19.03 9.42
N ASN A 7 -25.37 -18.21 9.55
CA ASN A 7 -26.74 -18.64 9.89
C ASN A 7 -27.65 -18.37 8.69
N LEU A 8 -28.25 -19.42 8.13
CA LEU A 8 -29.10 -19.32 6.95
C LEU A 8 -30.36 -18.44 7.19
N TYR A 9 -30.69 -18.18 8.43
CA TYR A 9 -31.90 -17.46 8.86
C TYR A 9 -31.57 -16.23 9.71
N ALA A 10 -30.45 -15.56 9.48
CA ALA A 10 -30.15 -14.29 10.16
C ALA A 10 -31.28 -13.28 9.87
N PRO A 11 -31.96 -12.74 10.88
CA PRO A 11 -33.23 -12.01 10.71
C PRO A 11 -33.12 -10.68 9.97
N ASN A 12 -31.91 -10.25 9.59
CA ASN A 12 -31.64 -8.98 8.89
C ASN A 12 -30.96 -9.17 7.54
N GLU A 13 -30.80 -10.39 7.04
CA GLU A 13 -30.33 -10.61 5.67
C GLU A 13 -31.55 -10.51 4.73
N THR A 14 -31.74 -9.34 4.16
CA THR A 14 -32.63 -9.20 3.00
C THR A 14 -31.99 -9.92 1.81
N LEU A 15 -32.80 -10.65 1.03
CA LEU A 15 -32.37 -11.35 -0.20
C LEU A 15 -31.61 -10.44 -1.20
N GLN A 16 -31.67 -9.12 -1.01
CA GLN A 16 -30.93 -8.11 -1.77
C GLN A 16 -29.42 -8.10 -1.47
N ASN A 17 -28.97 -8.74 -0.40
CA ASN A 17 -27.55 -8.87 -0.07
C ASN A 17 -26.88 -10.13 -0.66
N TYR A 18 -27.60 -10.93 -1.44
CA TYR A 18 -27.00 -11.89 -2.35
C TYR A 18 -26.41 -11.12 -3.52
N ASN A 19 -25.25 -10.55 -3.30
CA ASN A 19 -24.45 -9.96 -4.34
C ASN A 19 -24.22 -11.01 -5.43
N ASP A 20 -24.51 -10.65 -6.65
CA ASP A 20 -24.19 -11.37 -7.90
C ASP A 20 -22.67 -11.63 -8.10
N GLY A 21 -21.88 -11.49 -7.04
CA GLY A 21 -20.41 -11.56 -7.05
C GLY A 21 -19.76 -10.23 -7.35
N SER A 22 -20.52 -9.16 -7.62
CA SER A 22 -19.95 -7.82 -7.78
C SER A 22 -19.50 -7.30 -6.39
N PHE A 23 -18.21 -7.08 -6.24
CA PHE A 23 -17.64 -6.40 -5.10
C PHE A 23 -17.70 -4.90 -5.37
N GLU A 24 -18.39 -4.14 -4.49
CA GLU A 24 -18.44 -2.69 -4.65
C GLU A 24 -17.03 -2.13 -4.59
N GLN A 25 -16.60 -1.51 -5.68
CA GLN A 25 -15.27 -0.94 -5.77
C GLN A 25 -15.18 0.28 -4.86
N LEU A 26 -14.12 0.35 -4.04
CA LEU A 26 -13.82 1.51 -3.22
C LEU A 26 -13.63 2.74 -4.13
N PRO A 27 -14.40 3.82 -3.98
CA PRO A 27 -14.20 5.02 -4.80
C PRO A 27 -12.92 5.76 -4.42
N ALA A 28 -12.38 6.54 -5.36
CA ALA A 28 -11.31 7.48 -5.05
C ALA A 28 -11.78 8.49 -3.98
N GLY A 29 -10.96 8.73 -2.96
CA GLY A 29 -11.39 9.56 -1.83
C GLY A 29 -10.35 9.69 -0.74
N VAL A 30 -10.75 10.36 0.34
CA VAL A 30 -9.95 10.50 1.56
C VAL A 30 -10.47 9.50 2.58
N TYR A 31 -9.57 8.71 3.13
CA TYR A 31 -9.92 7.64 4.06
C TYR A 31 -9.06 7.69 5.32
N CYS A 32 -9.70 7.41 6.46
CA CYS A 32 -9.00 7.03 7.67
C CYS A 32 -8.67 5.55 7.58
N CYS A 33 -7.39 5.22 7.64
CA CYS A 33 -6.90 3.85 7.54
C CYS A 33 -6.23 3.44 8.85
N LYS A 34 -6.21 2.13 9.11
CA LYS A 34 -5.51 1.50 10.23
C LYS A 34 -4.41 0.58 9.67
N ILE A 35 -3.23 0.67 10.25
CA ILE A 35 -2.11 -0.22 9.92
C ILE A 35 -2.39 -1.61 10.49
N CYS A 36 -2.42 -2.63 9.62
CA CYS A 36 -2.66 -4.02 9.97
C CYS A 36 -1.36 -4.81 10.09
N GLN A 37 -0.39 -4.53 9.23
CA GLN A 37 0.92 -5.17 9.22
C GLN A 37 2.01 -4.18 8.80
N VAL A 38 3.19 -4.34 9.39
CA VAL A 38 4.41 -3.61 8.99
C VAL A 38 5.57 -4.58 8.94
N LYS A 39 6.42 -4.41 7.95
CA LYS A 39 7.67 -5.13 7.81
C LYS A 39 8.76 -4.20 7.31
N ASP A 40 9.88 -4.16 8.00
CA ASP A 40 11.07 -3.49 7.50
C ASP A 40 11.79 -4.37 6.48
N GLU A 41 12.16 -3.80 5.35
CA GLU A 41 12.95 -4.42 4.27
C GLU A 41 14.25 -3.62 4.10
N PRO A 42 15.24 -3.79 5.00
CA PRO A 42 16.44 -2.95 5.04
C PRO A 42 17.28 -3.05 3.78
N ASP A 43 17.36 -4.22 3.14
CA ASP A 43 18.10 -4.41 1.88
C ASP A 43 17.51 -3.59 0.72
N LYS A 44 16.24 -3.24 0.82
CA LYS A 44 15.53 -2.46 -0.20
C LYS A 44 15.24 -1.03 0.25
N GLU A 45 15.54 -0.71 1.51
CA GLU A 45 15.37 0.59 2.14
C GLU A 45 13.92 1.11 2.10
N TYR A 46 12.96 0.27 2.53
CA TYR A 46 11.57 0.68 2.73
C TYR A 46 10.87 -0.09 3.86
N LEU A 47 9.87 0.55 4.46
CA LEU A 47 8.85 -0.13 5.24
C LEU A 47 7.71 -0.59 4.30
N TYR A 48 7.41 -1.87 4.33
CA TYR A 48 6.18 -2.42 3.76
C TYR A 48 5.06 -2.30 4.79
N VAL A 49 3.95 -1.70 4.39
CA VAL A 49 2.80 -1.44 5.26
C VAL A 49 1.54 -2.00 4.61
N GLU A 50 0.83 -2.86 5.32
CA GLU A 50 -0.54 -3.24 4.99
C GLU A 50 -1.51 -2.44 5.87
N TYR A 51 -2.58 -1.94 5.25
CA TYR A 51 -3.58 -1.15 5.92
C TYR A 51 -4.99 -1.55 5.49
N ASP A 52 -5.97 -1.22 6.33
CA ASP A 52 -7.38 -1.32 6.00
C ASP A 52 -8.11 -0.02 6.33
N ILE A 53 -9.31 0.15 5.78
CA ILE A 53 -10.16 1.29 6.10
C ILE A 53 -10.64 1.16 7.56
N ALA A 54 -10.37 2.18 8.37
CA ALA A 54 -10.63 2.14 9.81
C ALA A 54 -12.06 2.54 10.17
N GLU A 55 -12.70 3.40 9.37
CA GLU A 55 -14.02 3.97 9.69
C GLU A 55 -14.84 4.27 8.42
N GLY A 56 -16.11 4.57 8.62
CA GLY A 56 -17.05 4.90 7.54
C GLY A 56 -17.67 3.66 6.88
N PRO A 57 -18.39 3.86 5.75
CA PRO A 57 -19.14 2.80 5.09
C PRO A 57 -18.26 1.68 4.50
N PHE A 58 -17.01 1.97 4.24
CA PHE A 58 -16.05 1.02 3.69
C PHE A 58 -15.10 0.42 4.73
N LYS A 59 -15.42 0.52 6.02
CA LYS A 59 -14.61 -0.08 7.09
C LYS A 59 -14.39 -1.58 6.85
N GLY A 60 -13.12 -2.03 6.93
CA GLY A 60 -12.75 -3.43 6.69
C GLY A 60 -12.75 -3.83 5.21
N TYR A 61 -12.66 -2.86 4.31
CA TYR A 61 -12.74 -3.12 2.86
C TYR A 61 -11.68 -4.09 2.36
N PHE A 62 -10.42 -3.90 2.75
CA PHE A 62 -9.32 -4.73 2.26
C PHE A 62 -9.29 -6.11 2.90
N GLU A 63 -9.75 -6.26 4.15
CA GLU A 63 -9.98 -7.55 4.79
C GLU A 63 -11.04 -8.35 4.02
N ASN A 64 -12.20 -7.73 3.74
CA ASN A 64 -13.26 -8.34 2.95
C ASN A 64 -12.82 -8.69 1.53
N LEU A 65 -12.01 -7.84 0.90
CA LEU A 65 -11.42 -8.11 -0.41
C LEU A 65 -10.49 -9.32 -0.36
N SER A 66 -9.64 -9.42 0.67
CA SER A 66 -8.73 -10.53 0.86
C SER A 66 -9.46 -11.86 1.06
N ASP A 67 -10.53 -11.87 1.84
CA ASP A 67 -11.35 -13.07 2.08
C ASP A 67 -12.02 -13.59 0.81
N ARG A 68 -12.38 -12.69 -0.11
CA ARG A 68 -13.03 -13.05 -1.39
C ARG A 68 -12.04 -13.35 -2.50
N ALA A 69 -11.03 -12.52 -2.67
CA ALA A 69 -10.10 -12.55 -3.80
C ALA A 69 -8.77 -13.26 -3.49
N GLY A 70 -8.50 -13.56 -2.21
CA GLY A 70 -7.28 -14.24 -1.78
C GLY A 70 -6.02 -13.37 -1.80
N PHE A 71 -6.16 -12.03 -1.91
CA PHE A 71 -5.02 -11.10 -1.84
C PHE A 71 -5.37 -9.84 -1.08
N TRP A 72 -4.38 -9.26 -0.39
CA TRP A 72 -4.51 -8.00 0.32
C TRP A 72 -4.25 -6.82 -0.62
N GLY A 73 -5.22 -5.91 -0.77
CA GLY A 73 -5.12 -4.77 -1.69
C GLY A 73 -4.55 -3.49 -1.08
N GLY A 74 -4.71 -3.30 0.25
CA GLY A 74 -4.28 -2.09 0.96
C GLY A 74 -2.80 -2.11 1.31
N ARG A 75 -1.93 -1.69 0.39
CA ARG A 75 -0.47 -1.76 0.53
C ARG A 75 0.21 -0.43 0.27
N LEU A 76 1.26 -0.15 1.04
CA LEU A 76 2.15 0.99 0.88
C LEU A 76 3.60 0.57 1.01
N TYR A 77 4.47 1.21 0.25
CA TYR A 77 5.92 1.09 0.33
C TYR A 77 6.48 2.46 0.71
N LEU A 78 6.86 2.62 1.95
CA LEU A 78 7.42 3.86 2.47
C LEU A 78 8.95 3.78 2.40
N SER A 79 9.50 4.23 1.28
CA SER A 79 10.95 4.23 1.09
C SER A 79 11.62 5.28 1.97
N TYR A 80 12.73 4.86 2.61
CA TYR A 80 13.61 5.73 3.38
C TYR A 80 14.99 5.93 2.74
N LYS A 81 15.12 5.63 1.44
CA LYS A 81 16.29 6.01 0.64
C LYS A 81 16.50 7.52 0.72
N ASP A 82 17.73 7.99 0.57
CA ASP A 82 18.10 9.40 0.67
C ASP A 82 17.16 10.32 -0.12
N LYS A 83 16.84 9.96 -1.36
CA LYS A 83 15.93 10.76 -2.23
C LYS A 83 14.47 10.76 -1.79
N ALA A 84 14.06 9.81 -0.95
CA ALA A 84 12.69 9.65 -0.47
C ALA A 84 12.53 10.02 1.01
N GLU A 85 13.61 10.33 1.73
CA GLU A 85 13.63 10.57 3.16
C GLU A 85 12.62 11.65 3.60
N SER A 86 12.50 12.73 2.86
CA SER A 86 11.55 13.80 3.17
C SER A 86 10.09 13.34 3.08
N ILE A 87 9.76 12.45 2.14
CA ILE A 87 8.44 11.85 1.97
C ILE A 87 8.18 10.88 3.13
N PHE A 88 9.16 10.05 3.47
CA PHE A 88 9.11 9.12 4.59
C PHE A 88 8.86 9.85 5.91
N LYS A 89 9.66 10.88 6.22
CA LYS A 89 9.49 11.72 7.40
C LYS A 89 8.09 12.36 7.47
N ARG A 90 7.56 12.81 6.35
CA ARG A 90 6.21 13.39 6.26
C ARG A 90 5.14 12.35 6.56
N ALA A 91 5.24 11.13 6.03
CA ALA A 91 4.32 10.03 6.31
C ALA A 91 4.31 9.68 7.80
N LEU A 92 5.49 9.48 8.41
CA LEU A 92 5.62 9.21 9.84
C LEU A 92 5.06 10.34 10.70
N LYS A 93 5.30 11.60 10.32
CA LYS A 93 4.74 12.75 11.03
C LYS A 93 3.21 12.76 10.98
N ALA A 94 2.61 12.44 9.83
CA ALA A 94 1.16 12.36 9.70
C ALA A 94 0.57 11.26 10.60
N ILE A 95 1.20 10.07 10.64
CA ILE A 95 0.81 8.97 11.52
C ILE A 95 0.93 9.39 13.00
N ASN A 96 2.05 9.97 13.40
CA ASN A 96 2.28 10.38 14.79
C ASN A 96 1.27 11.44 15.25
N VAL A 97 1.01 12.44 14.44
CA VAL A 97 0.03 13.51 14.75
C VAL A 97 -1.39 12.95 14.90
N THR A 98 -1.78 12.02 14.04
CA THR A 98 -3.11 11.39 14.11
C THR A 98 -3.30 10.56 15.38
N ASN A 99 -2.20 10.02 15.94
CA ASN A 99 -2.25 9.15 17.14
C ASN A 99 -1.90 9.89 18.44
N GLY A 100 -2.01 11.21 18.47
CA GLY A 100 -1.83 12.03 19.67
C GLY A 100 -0.37 12.06 20.16
N SER A 101 -0.12 11.54 21.36
CA SER A 101 1.22 11.51 21.96
C SER A 101 2.13 10.41 21.43
N TYR A 102 1.66 9.56 20.55
CA TYR A 102 2.46 8.49 19.98
C TYR A 102 3.55 9.05 19.07
N VAL A 103 4.78 8.56 19.24
CA VAL A 103 5.92 8.94 18.39
C VAL A 103 6.66 7.69 17.97
N PHE A 104 6.57 7.34 16.68
CA PHE A 104 7.49 6.44 16.02
C PHE A 104 8.60 7.28 15.36
N ASN A 105 9.84 7.06 15.76
CA ASN A 105 11.00 7.78 15.24
C ASN A 105 12.18 6.81 15.04
N PRO A 106 12.42 6.38 13.80
CA PRO A 106 13.56 5.52 13.47
C PRO A 106 14.89 6.27 13.36
N PHE A 107 14.86 7.60 13.53
CA PHE A 107 16.05 8.46 13.47
C PHE A 107 16.60 8.72 14.89
N GLY A 108 17.89 8.96 14.99
CA GLY A 108 18.54 9.27 16.27
C GLY A 108 18.95 8.01 17.05
N ASP A 109 18.59 7.93 18.34
CA ASP A 109 19.04 6.88 19.27
C ASP A 109 18.29 5.53 19.12
N GLY A 110 17.36 5.45 18.19
CA GLY A 110 16.60 4.23 17.90
C GLY A 110 15.60 3.79 18.99
N LYS A 111 15.41 4.54 20.06
CA LYS A 111 14.49 4.16 21.15
C LYS A 111 13.05 3.96 20.73
N ASN A 112 12.62 4.62 19.67
CA ASN A 112 11.26 4.53 19.13
C ASN A 112 11.27 3.95 17.69
N ALA A 113 12.26 3.13 17.36
CA ALA A 113 12.49 2.61 16.01
C ALA A 113 11.88 1.23 15.76
N ASP A 114 11.14 0.65 16.70
CA ASP A 114 10.42 -0.61 16.48
C ASP A 114 9.20 -0.36 15.60
N GLU A 115 9.30 -0.76 14.34
CA GLU A 115 8.25 -0.59 13.33
C GLU A 115 6.94 -1.31 13.71
N LYS A 116 7.01 -2.38 14.49
CA LYS A 116 5.82 -3.13 14.94
C LYS A 116 4.90 -2.29 15.81
N THR A 117 5.43 -1.24 16.44
CA THR A 117 4.63 -0.29 17.23
C THR A 117 3.67 0.54 16.36
N LEU A 118 3.87 0.56 15.04
CA LEU A 118 2.95 1.16 14.07
C LEU A 118 1.66 0.35 13.88
N ILE A 119 1.67 -0.96 14.18
CA ILE A 119 0.49 -1.82 14.03
C ILE A 119 -0.65 -1.31 14.92
N GLY A 120 -1.85 -1.19 14.33
CA GLY A 120 -3.04 -0.65 14.99
C GLY A 120 -3.14 0.88 14.97
N LYS A 121 -2.09 1.60 14.54
CA LYS A 121 -2.14 3.06 14.41
C LYS A 121 -2.96 3.48 13.20
N THR A 122 -3.62 4.63 13.33
CA THR A 122 -4.44 5.22 12.27
C THR A 122 -3.71 6.32 11.52
N PHE A 123 -4.14 6.58 10.30
CA PHE A 123 -3.65 7.68 9.48
C PHE A 123 -4.68 8.06 8.41
N TRP A 124 -4.59 9.28 7.92
CA TRP A 124 -5.42 9.76 6.83
C TRP A 124 -4.64 9.76 5.53
N ILE A 125 -5.26 9.25 4.46
CA ILE A 125 -4.62 9.17 3.15
C ILE A 125 -5.63 9.38 2.02
N VAL A 126 -5.15 9.92 0.90
CA VAL A 126 -5.93 9.98 -0.34
C VAL A 126 -5.70 8.69 -1.13
N LEU A 127 -6.77 7.99 -1.44
CA LEU A 127 -6.77 6.86 -2.36
C LEU A 127 -7.27 7.31 -3.74
N HIS A 128 -6.67 6.79 -4.79
CA HIS A 128 -7.02 7.10 -6.17
C HIS A 128 -7.05 5.84 -7.03
N GLU A 129 -7.69 5.94 -8.18
CA GLU A 129 -7.68 4.88 -9.17
C GLU A 129 -6.33 4.83 -9.90
N GLU A 130 -5.82 3.63 -10.11
CA GLU A 130 -4.64 3.38 -10.93
C GLU A 130 -4.96 2.30 -11.96
N GLU A 131 -4.72 2.63 -13.23
CA GLU A 131 -4.74 1.64 -14.32
C GLU A 131 -3.44 0.85 -14.34
N TYR A 132 -3.54 -0.45 -14.53
CA TYR A 132 -2.38 -1.34 -14.68
C TYR A 132 -2.62 -2.36 -15.78
N GLU A 133 -1.55 -2.80 -16.42
CA GLU A 133 -1.59 -3.87 -17.41
C GLU A 133 -1.57 -5.22 -16.70
N LYS A 134 -2.52 -6.08 -16.99
CA LYS A 134 -2.57 -7.46 -16.51
C LYS A 134 -1.61 -8.33 -17.31
N ASN A 135 -1.35 -9.54 -16.79
CA ASN A 135 -0.46 -10.50 -17.44
C ASN A 135 -0.94 -10.97 -18.83
N ASP A 136 -2.23 -10.87 -19.10
CA ASP A 136 -2.86 -11.19 -20.38
C ASP A 136 -2.86 -10.00 -21.37
N GLY A 137 -2.25 -8.87 -21.00
CA GLY A 137 -2.19 -7.66 -21.79
C GLY A 137 -3.46 -6.78 -21.70
N SER A 138 -4.50 -7.22 -20.99
CA SER A 138 -5.68 -6.38 -20.75
C SER A 138 -5.41 -5.33 -19.67
N THR A 139 -6.21 -4.26 -19.65
CA THR A 139 -6.13 -3.21 -18.63
C THR A 139 -7.01 -3.56 -17.44
N GLY A 140 -6.49 -3.42 -16.25
CA GLY A 140 -7.23 -3.46 -14.98
C GLY A 140 -7.18 -2.11 -14.27
N THR A 141 -8.08 -1.91 -13.31
CA THR A 141 -8.09 -0.75 -12.42
C THR A 141 -8.03 -1.23 -10.98
N ARG A 142 -7.26 -0.54 -10.15
CA ARG A 142 -7.20 -0.78 -8.71
C ARG A 142 -7.24 0.54 -7.95
N ILE A 143 -7.64 0.47 -6.68
CA ILE A 143 -7.50 1.60 -5.75
C ILE A 143 -6.16 1.47 -5.03
N THR A 144 -5.41 2.55 -5.03
CA THR A 144 -4.08 2.60 -4.42
C THR A 144 -3.80 3.97 -3.81
N ALA A 145 -2.70 4.09 -3.09
CA ALA A 145 -2.22 5.34 -2.54
C ALA A 145 -0.75 5.59 -2.88
N SER A 146 -0.41 6.86 -3.05
CA SER A 146 0.98 7.29 -3.11
C SER A 146 1.53 7.57 -1.70
N ALA A 147 2.80 7.31 -1.47
CA ALA A 147 3.49 7.70 -0.23
C ALA A 147 3.43 9.23 0.04
N THR A 148 3.14 10.03 -0.98
CA THR A 148 2.96 11.50 -0.85
C THR A 148 1.54 11.91 -0.45
N ALA A 149 0.59 10.98 -0.39
CA ALA A 149 -0.83 11.26 -0.21
C ALA A 149 -1.30 11.27 1.25
N PHE A 150 -0.37 11.18 2.22
CA PHE A 150 -0.68 11.30 3.65
C PHE A 150 -1.17 12.70 4.00
N LEU A 151 -2.23 12.76 4.81
CA LEU A 151 -2.84 13.97 5.34
C LEU A 151 -2.83 13.94 6.86
N ASN A 152 -2.93 15.11 7.49
CA ASN A 152 -3.37 15.17 8.88
C ASN A 152 -4.91 15.17 8.94
N GLU A 153 -5.48 14.93 10.12
CA GLU A 153 -6.93 14.81 10.31
C GLU A 153 -7.68 16.09 9.91
N SER A 154 -7.14 17.28 10.24
CA SER A 154 -7.74 18.56 9.87
C SER A 154 -7.80 18.72 8.34
N GLN A 155 -6.69 18.44 7.64
CA GLN A 155 -6.65 18.49 6.18
C GLN A 155 -7.67 17.54 5.54
N ALA A 156 -7.81 16.34 6.11
CA ALA A 156 -8.73 15.33 5.63
C ALA A 156 -10.20 15.78 5.82
N LYS A 157 -10.56 16.19 7.03
CA LYS A 157 -11.94 16.58 7.38
C LYS A 157 -12.37 17.90 6.70
N GLU A 158 -11.45 18.85 6.55
CA GLU A 158 -11.73 20.13 5.91
C GLU A 158 -11.60 20.10 4.37
N GLY A 159 -11.14 18.98 3.82
CA GLY A 159 -10.91 18.83 2.39
C GLY A 159 -9.76 19.71 1.85
N LYS A 160 -8.85 20.15 2.72
CA LYS A 160 -7.73 21.03 2.40
C LYS A 160 -6.50 20.25 1.95
N PHE A 161 -6.58 19.66 0.77
CA PHE A 161 -5.46 18.94 0.17
C PHE A 161 -5.42 19.13 -1.34
N ASN A 162 -4.31 18.76 -1.97
CA ASN A 162 -4.15 18.84 -3.41
C ASN A 162 -5.09 17.84 -4.10
N LYS A 163 -6.11 18.34 -4.80
CA LYS A 163 -7.13 17.54 -5.49
C LYS A 163 -6.55 16.65 -6.61
N ARG A 164 -5.37 16.97 -7.14
CA ARG A 164 -4.65 16.10 -8.09
C ARG A 164 -4.32 14.72 -7.53
N LEU A 165 -4.29 14.56 -6.19
CA LEU A 165 -4.11 13.26 -5.55
C LEU A 165 -5.29 12.30 -5.78
N LEU A 166 -6.44 12.80 -6.23
CA LEU A 166 -7.62 11.99 -6.60
C LEU A 166 -7.64 11.62 -8.09
N GLU A 167 -6.77 12.22 -8.89
CA GLU A 167 -6.74 11.96 -10.33
C GLU A 167 -6.27 10.52 -10.59
N LYS A 168 -6.93 9.87 -11.55
CA LYS A 168 -6.57 8.55 -12.02
C LYS A 168 -5.15 8.55 -12.58
N THR A 169 -4.38 7.55 -12.21
CA THR A 169 -3.00 7.37 -12.67
C THR A 169 -2.86 6.11 -13.50
N THR A 170 -1.73 5.99 -14.22
CA THR A 170 -1.35 4.76 -14.92
C THR A 170 -0.08 4.21 -14.28
N ALA A 171 -0.12 2.93 -13.90
CA ALA A 171 1.04 2.25 -13.34
C ALA A 171 2.19 2.27 -14.35
N ARG A 172 3.36 2.74 -13.93
CA ARG A 172 4.57 2.62 -14.75
C ARG A 172 4.92 1.14 -14.87
N LYS A 173 5.09 0.64 -16.10
CA LYS A 173 5.75 -0.65 -16.31
C LYS A 173 7.08 -0.60 -15.54
N GLN A 174 7.26 -1.48 -14.56
CA GLN A 174 8.60 -1.74 -14.07
C GLN A 174 9.38 -2.25 -15.26
N ALA A 175 10.41 -1.50 -15.68
CA ALA A 175 11.37 -2.04 -16.63
C ALA A 175 11.83 -3.36 -16.03
N SER A 176 11.50 -4.47 -16.69
CA SER A 176 12.06 -5.77 -16.37
C SER A 176 13.56 -5.56 -16.28
N ALA A 177 14.17 -5.93 -15.15
CA ALA A 177 15.60 -5.94 -15.04
C ALA A 177 16.13 -6.68 -16.29
N PRO A 178 17.15 -6.15 -16.99
CA PRO A 178 17.69 -6.83 -18.15
C PRO A 178 18.02 -8.25 -17.72
N SER A 179 17.48 -9.24 -18.42
CA SER A 179 17.82 -10.65 -18.19
C SER A 179 19.33 -10.71 -18.40
N VAL A 180 20.03 -11.34 -17.44
CA VAL A 180 21.47 -11.65 -17.53
C VAL A 180 21.65 -12.79 -18.55
N ALA A 181 21.40 -12.51 -19.82
CA ALA A 181 21.57 -13.42 -20.91
C ALA A 181 21.97 -12.64 -22.14
N ASP A 182 23.06 -11.87 -22.04
CA ASP A 182 23.89 -11.39 -23.13
C ASP A 182 25.14 -10.72 -22.53
N THR A 183 25.96 -11.50 -21.83
CA THR A 183 27.39 -11.20 -21.73
C THR A 183 28.04 -11.79 -22.97
N PRO A 184 28.59 -10.97 -23.86
CA PRO A 184 29.47 -11.49 -24.89
C PRO A 184 30.65 -12.17 -24.19
N ASP A 185 30.88 -13.40 -24.57
CA ASP A 185 32.02 -14.20 -24.19
C ASP A 185 33.32 -13.48 -24.62
N PHE A 186 33.95 -12.80 -23.68
CA PHE A 186 35.26 -12.14 -23.90
C PHE A 186 36.34 -13.10 -23.42
N MET A 187 36.45 -14.25 -24.08
CA MET A 187 37.61 -15.12 -24.07
C MET A 187 38.14 -15.15 -25.47
N ASP A 188 39.15 -14.33 -25.74
CA ASP A 188 40.38 -14.80 -26.39
C ASP A 188 41.35 -13.63 -26.62
N SER A 189 42.57 -13.92 -26.32
CA SER A 189 43.81 -13.22 -26.63
C SER A 189 44.44 -12.45 -25.47
N VAL A 190 45.03 -13.20 -24.56
CA VAL A 190 46.20 -12.71 -23.84
C VAL A 190 47.44 -13.35 -24.48
N ASP A 191 48.01 -12.65 -25.45
CA ASP A 191 49.36 -12.89 -25.89
C ASP A 191 50.32 -12.68 -24.71
N ASN A 192 51.09 -13.69 -24.41
CA ASN A 192 52.10 -13.72 -23.36
C ASN A 192 53.45 -13.15 -23.96
N PRO A 193 53.95 -11.96 -23.51
CA PRO A 193 55.15 -11.38 -24.06
C PRO A 193 56.39 -11.76 -23.26
N PHE A 194 56.54 -13.02 -22.82
CA PHE A 194 57.81 -13.52 -22.28
C PHE A 194 58.06 -14.96 -22.77
N SER A 195 58.69 -15.09 -23.92
CA SER A 195 59.52 -16.20 -24.33
C SER A 195 60.67 -15.68 -25.18
#